data_072ed0188df2c902ec4f9090bea7f2fa
#
_entry.id   072ed0188df2c902ec4f9090bea7f2fa
#
_cell.length_a   1.000
_cell.length_b   1.000
_cell.length_c   1.000
_cell.angle_alpha   90.00
_cell.angle_beta   90.00
_cell.angle_gamma   90.00
#
_symmetry.space_group_name_H-M   'P 1'
#
loop_
_entity.id
_entity.type
_entity.pdbx_description
1 polymer ?
#
loop_
_entity_poly.entity_id
_entity_poly.type
_entity_poly.pdbx_seq_one_letter_code
_entity_poly.pdbx_strand_id
1 'polypeptide(L)'
;MSAGHMSTAALLILATVLGSFCINATASREAQRYNFRFVRHARDAPLVSYYNYIIVGGGTAGCPLAATLSEHSRVLLLERGGLPYGNRNVSSEYHFADALADTSPLSPAQRFVSEDGVVNARARVLGGGSCLNAGFYTRASSGYVGAAGWDHRLVNASYRWVERALVFRPGVPRWQCALREGLIEAGITPDNGYTLEHVPGTKIGGTIFDRRGRRHTAADFLRKAHPRRLTVFLHATVSRVLFRRVEGVANPVAYGVVFTDPVGVQHHVYLRRGGAKNEVILAAGTLGSPQLLMLSGVGPRLHLEKHGIRTVHDQPGVGQGVADNPMNSVFVPSPIPVAHSLVQVVGVTRFGSFIEGVSGSQFGIPLHGRGAARRAARNFGMFSPMTGQLGTVPPRERTPEAMRRAAEVMRRLDRRAFRGGFILEKILGPLSTGHIELRSTDAHANPAVTFNYFRDPRDVERCVRGIEAIQRVVRSRAFSRFTYANHTAMEAVFRRAAGTAYFPVNLLPRHPRDTRPLHQYCRETVMTIWHYHGGCHVGGVVDRDYRVIGVRGLRVIDSSTFKYSPGTNPQATVMMLGRYMGLRILKERWIRKGAEDKH
;
A
#
# COMPACT_ATOMS: atom_id res chain seq x y z
N MET A 1 -1.41 8.44 -65.40
CA MET A 1 -1.89 8.44 -63.99
C MET A 1 -0.90 7.66 -63.15
N SER A 2 -0.05 8.33 -62.41
CA SER A 2 1.02 7.72 -61.59
C SER A 2 0.49 7.58 -60.17
N ALA A 3 0.28 6.36 -59.72
CA ALA A 3 -0.03 6.05 -58.35
C ALA A 3 1.28 6.11 -57.52
N GLY A 4 1.41 7.15 -56.68
CA GLY A 4 2.56 7.33 -55.81
C GLY A 4 2.58 6.25 -54.72
N HIS A 5 3.57 5.38 -54.74
CA HIS A 5 3.86 4.45 -53.63
C HIS A 5 4.39 5.25 -52.45
N MET A 6 3.60 5.39 -51.39
CA MET A 6 4.10 5.80 -50.07
C MET A 6 5.11 4.77 -49.56
N SER A 7 6.31 5.22 -49.18
CA SER A 7 7.36 4.35 -48.69
C SER A 7 6.93 3.71 -47.33
N THR A 8 7.35 2.48 -47.11
CA THR A 8 7.09 1.73 -45.84
C THR A 8 7.56 2.51 -44.61
N ALA A 9 8.56 3.39 -44.75
CA ALA A 9 9.00 4.28 -43.68
C ALA A 9 7.97 5.39 -43.35
N ALA A 10 7.28 5.96 -44.36
CA ALA A 10 6.23 6.94 -44.14
C ALA A 10 5.00 6.35 -43.46
N LEU A 11 4.63 5.10 -43.79
CA LEU A 11 3.55 4.36 -43.12
C LEU A 11 3.88 4.03 -41.65
N LEU A 12 5.13 3.67 -41.34
CA LEU A 12 5.60 3.43 -39.98
C LEU A 12 5.63 4.72 -39.12
N ILE A 13 6.04 5.86 -39.72
CA ILE A 13 6.01 7.16 -39.02
C ILE A 13 4.57 7.59 -38.78
N LEU A 14 3.69 7.43 -39.75
CA LEU A 14 2.26 7.75 -39.60
C LEU A 14 1.58 6.88 -38.54
N ALA A 15 1.89 5.58 -38.49
CA ALA A 15 1.37 4.66 -37.48
C ALA A 15 1.88 4.97 -36.07
N THR A 16 3.16 5.39 -35.93
CA THR A 16 3.72 5.83 -34.64
C THR A 16 3.15 7.17 -34.18
N VAL A 17 2.95 8.11 -35.07
CA VAL A 17 2.35 9.42 -34.76
C VAL A 17 0.87 9.25 -34.41
N LEU A 18 0.11 8.50 -35.20
CA LEU A 18 -1.30 8.20 -34.90
C LEU A 18 -1.46 7.39 -33.61
N GLY A 19 -0.59 6.42 -33.36
CA GLY A 19 -0.54 5.68 -32.09
C GLY A 19 -0.26 6.59 -30.90
N SER A 20 0.68 7.54 -31.02
CA SER A 20 0.97 8.53 -29.97
C SER A 20 -0.18 9.53 -29.76
N PHE A 21 -0.86 9.95 -30.84
CA PHE A 21 -2.05 10.81 -30.75
C PHE A 21 -3.24 10.08 -30.10
N CYS A 22 -3.48 8.82 -30.43
CA CYS A 22 -4.53 8.01 -29.79
C CYS A 22 -4.24 7.76 -28.31
N ILE A 23 -3.00 7.51 -27.94
CA ILE A 23 -2.60 7.32 -26.53
C ILE A 23 -2.76 8.63 -25.74
N ASN A 24 -2.36 9.77 -26.30
CA ASN A 24 -2.54 11.07 -25.67
C ASN A 24 -4.01 11.50 -25.60
N ALA A 25 -4.82 11.18 -26.62
CA ALA A 25 -6.25 11.47 -26.63
C ALA A 25 -7.02 10.62 -25.61
N THR A 26 -6.64 9.35 -25.40
CA THR A 26 -7.25 8.50 -24.36
C THR A 26 -6.84 8.93 -22.97
N ALA A 27 -5.58 9.30 -22.73
CA ALA A 27 -5.11 9.83 -21.46
C ALA A 27 -5.79 11.18 -21.12
N SER A 28 -6.00 12.05 -22.12
CA SER A 28 -6.71 13.32 -21.93
C SER A 28 -8.20 13.12 -21.66
N ARG A 29 -8.85 12.15 -22.31
CA ARG A 29 -10.25 11.78 -22.05
C ARG A 29 -10.43 11.14 -20.68
N GLU A 30 -9.50 10.33 -20.19
CA GLU A 30 -9.52 9.81 -18.83
C GLU A 30 -9.31 10.92 -17.79
N ALA A 31 -8.36 11.81 -17.99
CA ALA A 31 -8.15 12.95 -17.12
C ALA A 31 -9.39 13.87 -17.06
N GLN A 32 -10.08 14.09 -18.19
CA GLN A 32 -11.34 14.83 -18.25
C GLN A 32 -12.48 14.15 -17.50
N ARG A 33 -12.56 12.81 -17.51
CA ARG A 33 -13.58 12.02 -16.81
C ARG A 33 -13.49 12.09 -15.28
N TYR A 34 -12.31 12.49 -14.76
CA TYR A 34 -12.00 12.63 -13.34
C TYR A 34 -11.71 14.08 -12.93
N ASN A 35 -12.08 15.05 -13.78
CA ASN A 35 -11.92 16.47 -13.48
C ASN A 35 -12.99 16.91 -12.47
N PHE A 36 -12.74 16.63 -11.20
CA PHE A 36 -13.57 17.12 -10.12
C PHE A 36 -13.29 18.61 -9.89
N ARG A 37 -14.28 19.47 -10.07
CA ARG A 37 -14.19 20.94 -9.85
C ARG A 37 -13.73 21.31 -8.44
N PHE A 38 -13.90 20.44 -7.46
CA PHE A 38 -13.48 20.63 -6.07
C PHE A 38 -12.03 20.17 -5.80
N VAL A 39 -11.35 19.55 -6.77
CA VAL A 39 -9.93 19.19 -6.66
C VAL A 39 -9.10 20.30 -7.30
N ARG A 40 -8.21 20.87 -6.51
CA ARG A 40 -7.38 22.03 -6.88
C ARG A 40 -5.93 21.78 -6.48
N HIS A 41 -5.02 22.55 -7.05
CA HIS A 41 -3.63 22.58 -6.63
C HIS A 41 -3.47 23.42 -5.35
N ALA A 42 -2.54 23.06 -4.45
CA ALA A 42 -2.31 23.80 -3.22
C ALA A 42 -1.93 25.28 -3.43
N ARG A 43 -1.29 25.60 -4.57
CA ARG A 43 -0.98 26.99 -4.95
C ARG A 43 -2.22 27.89 -5.10
N ASP A 44 -3.37 27.29 -5.40
CA ASP A 44 -4.64 27.99 -5.58
C ASP A 44 -5.41 28.12 -4.26
N ALA A 45 -4.83 27.66 -3.15
CA ALA A 45 -5.45 27.74 -1.85
C ALA A 45 -5.40 29.16 -1.28
N PRO A 46 -6.47 29.64 -0.62
CA PRO A 46 -6.39 30.90 0.12
C PRO A 46 -5.44 30.77 1.31
N LEU A 47 -4.77 31.85 1.71
CA LEU A 47 -3.87 31.89 2.86
C LEU A 47 -4.58 31.47 4.16
N VAL A 48 -5.89 31.80 4.28
CA VAL A 48 -6.75 31.44 5.42
C VAL A 48 -8.08 30.88 4.94
N SER A 49 -8.51 29.76 5.53
CA SER A 49 -9.81 29.15 5.21
C SER A 49 -10.45 28.43 6.39
N TYR A 50 -11.78 28.14 6.31
CA TYR A 50 -12.56 27.59 7.42
C TYR A 50 -13.46 26.45 6.96
N TYR A 51 -13.39 25.29 7.68
CA TYR A 51 -14.16 24.09 7.38
C TYR A 51 -14.76 23.47 8.66
N ASN A 52 -15.76 22.60 8.48
CA ASN A 52 -16.28 21.80 9.59
C ASN A 52 -15.35 20.63 9.91
N TYR A 53 -14.83 19.99 8.88
CA TYR A 53 -13.86 18.91 9.01
C TYR A 53 -12.63 19.21 8.15
N ILE A 54 -11.46 19.00 8.72
CA ILE A 54 -10.16 19.07 8.03
C ILE A 54 -9.55 17.69 8.07
N ILE A 55 -9.51 17.01 6.92
CA ILE A 55 -8.95 15.66 6.79
C ILE A 55 -7.53 15.78 6.22
N VAL A 56 -6.56 15.27 6.94
CA VAL A 56 -5.15 15.28 6.56
C VAL A 56 -4.75 13.90 6.01
N GLY A 57 -4.53 13.82 4.69
CA GLY A 57 -4.22 12.62 3.94
C GLY A 57 -5.39 12.14 3.09
N GLY A 58 -5.29 12.32 1.78
CA GLY A 58 -6.22 11.82 0.77
C GLY A 58 -5.96 10.36 0.39
N GLY A 59 -5.68 9.52 1.40
CA GLY A 59 -5.33 8.12 1.20
C GLY A 59 -6.53 7.17 1.19
N THR A 60 -6.22 5.89 1.45
CA THR A 60 -7.16 4.76 1.43
C THR A 60 -8.34 4.92 2.40
N ALA A 61 -8.13 5.55 3.57
CA ALA A 61 -9.19 5.90 4.51
C ALA A 61 -9.75 7.31 4.28
N GLY A 62 -8.88 8.29 3.95
CA GLY A 62 -9.27 9.69 3.86
C GLY A 62 -10.26 9.99 2.74
N CYS A 63 -10.13 9.36 1.57
CA CYS A 63 -11.05 9.57 0.46
C CYS A 63 -12.49 9.11 0.76
N PRO A 64 -12.76 7.87 1.23
CA PRO A 64 -14.11 7.46 1.58
C PRO A 64 -14.67 8.24 2.79
N LEU A 65 -13.82 8.64 3.74
CA LEU A 65 -14.20 9.50 4.85
C LEU A 65 -14.65 10.88 4.37
N ALA A 66 -13.87 11.53 3.49
CA ALA A 66 -14.19 12.83 2.91
C ALA A 66 -15.48 12.80 2.09
N ALA A 67 -15.64 11.76 1.26
CA ALA A 67 -16.87 11.56 0.50
C ALA A 67 -18.09 11.48 1.42
N THR A 68 -17.98 10.71 2.53
CA THR A 68 -19.07 10.52 3.48
C THR A 68 -19.39 11.80 4.25
N LEU A 69 -18.42 12.47 4.83
CA LEU A 69 -18.66 13.68 5.63
C LEU A 69 -19.16 14.84 4.79
N SER A 70 -18.78 14.92 3.51
CA SER A 70 -19.23 15.97 2.59
C SER A 70 -20.72 15.90 2.25
N GLU A 71 -21.39 14.77 2.54
CA GLU A 71 -22.85 14.65 2.36
C GLU A 71 -23.60 15.75 3.16
N HIS A 72 -23.07 16.17 4.30
CA HIS A 72 -23.76 17.10 5.22
C HIS A 72 -22.90 18.25 5.77
N SER A 73 -21.59 18.27 5.49
CA SER A 73 -20.66 19.24 6.10
C SER A 73 -19.66 19.78 5.09
N ARG A 74 -19.12 20.98 5.35
CA ARG A 74 -17.99 21.52 4.58
C ARG A 74 -16.70 20.82 5.01
N VAL A 75 -16.10 20.09 4.08
CA VAL A 75 -14.92 19.26 4.30
C VAL A 75 -13.76 19.77 3.46
N LEU A 76 -12.58 19.85 4.07
CA LEU A 76 -11.31 20.00 3.37
C LEU A 76 -10.56 18.68 3.46
N LEU A 77 -10.05 18.21 2.32
CA LEU A 77 -9.13 17.10 2.21
C LEU A 77 -7.77 17.61 1.72
N LEU A 78 -6.71 17.39 2.48
CA LEU A 78 -5.34 17.80 2.15
C LEU A 78 -4.52 16.55 1.77
N GLU A 79 -3.96 16.56 0.55
CA GLU A 79 -3.09 15.48 0.06
C GLU A 79 -1.75 16.06 -0.42
N ARG A 80 -0.65 15.48 0.09
CA ARG A 80 0.72 15.92 -0.26
C ARG A 80 1.17 15.49 -1.65
N GLY A 81 0.51 14.50 -2.25
CA GLY A 81 0.77 14.01 -3.60
C GLY A 81 -0.15 14.58 -4.66
N GLY A 82 0.03 14.11 -5.89
CA GLY A 82 -0.77 14.47 -7.05
C GLY A 82 -1.96 13.54 -7.30
N LEU A 83 -2.55 13.65 -8.50
CA LEU A 83 -3.63 12.79 -8.97
C LEU A 83 -3.10 11.40 -9.38
N PRO A 84 -3.88 10.33 -9.15
CA PRO A 84 -3.56 9.00 -9.69
C PRO A 84 -3.90 8.89 -11.19
N TYR A 85 -4.85 9.68 -11.66
CA TYR A 85 -5.39 9.62 -13.01
C TYR A 85 -4.42 10.21 -14.03
N GLY A 86 -4.32 9.58 -15.22
CA GLY A 86 -3.35 9.97 -16.25
C GLY A 86 -1.92 9.46 -15.99
N ASN A 87 -1.62 8.93 -14.81
CA ASN A 87 -0.36 8.26 -14.53
C ASN A 87 -0.49 6.77 -14.86
N ARG A 88 0.10 6.33 -15.97
CA ARG A 88 0.04 4.95 -16.44
C ARG A 88 0.62 3.95 -15.44
N ASN A 89 1.66 4.35 -14.71
CA ASN A 89 2.29 3.49 -13.71
C ASN A 89 1.37 3.21 -12.52
N VAL A 90 0.43 4.11 -12.25
CA VAL A 90 -0.59 3.95 -11.20
C VAL A 90 -1.83 3.26 -11.75
N SER A 91 -2.30 3.65 -12.94
CA SER A 91 -3.63 3.26 -13.46
C SER A 91 -3.69 1.88 -14.10
N SER A 92 -2.56 1.20 -14.35
CA SER A 92 -2.52 -0.09 -15.02
C SER A 92 -1.91 -1.20 -14.15
N GLU A 93 -2.54 -2.38 -14.11
CA GLU A 93 -1.99 -3.56 -13.44
C GLU A 93 -0.63 -3.99 -14.03
N TYR A 94 -0.44 -3.74 -15.32
CA TYR A 94 0.77 -4.06 -16.05
C TYR A 94 1.98 -3.17 -15.68
N HIS A 95 1.74 -2.04 -15.02
CA HIS A 95 2.77 -1.10 -14.61
C HIS A 95 2.94 -0.99 -13.08
N PHE A 96 2.33 -1.93 -12.34
CA PHE A 96 2.40 -1.95 -10.88
C PHE A 96 3.85 -1.87 -10.36
N ALA A 97 4.76 -2.66 -10.93
CA ALA A 97 6.17 -2.65 -10.55
C ALA A 97 6.89 -1.33 -10.91
N ASP A 98 6.48 -0.68 -12.02
CA ASP A 98 7.07 0.60 -12.44
C ASP A 98 6.79 1.72 -11.44
N ALA A 99 5.59 1.75 -10.84
CA ALA A 99 5.24 2.74 -9.82
C ALA A 99 6.12 2.62 -8.56
N LEU A 100 6.42 1.39 -8.13
CA LEU A 100 7.27 1.14 -6.97
C LEU A 100 8.77 1.32 -7.25
N ALA A 101 9.19 1.13 -8.51
CA ALA A 101 10.56 1.31 -8.94
C ALA A 101 10.92 2.78 -9.25
N ASP A 102 9.94 3.66 -9.36
CA ASP A 102 10.15 5.09 -9.62
C ASP A 102 10.69 5.79 -8.37
N THR A 103 11.93 6.23 -8.42
CA THR A 103 12.61 6.97 -7.35
C THR A 103 12.69 8.48 -7.61
N SER A 104 11.98 8.98 -8.62
CA SER A 104 11.96 10.42 -8.94
C SER A 104 11.34 11.25 -7.80
N PRO A 105 11.68 12.53 -7.67
CA PRO A 105 11.09 13.42 -6.67
C PRO A 105 9.56 13.54 -6.76
N LEU A 106 8.99 13.30 -7.96
CA LEU A 106 7.56 13.34 -8.22
C LEU A 106 6.89 11.95 -8.15
N SER A 107 7.64 10.91 -7.80
CA SER A 107 7.11 9.55 -7.68
C SER A 107 5.89 9.49 -6.75
N PRO A 108 4.82 8.76 -7.12
CA PRO A 108 3.71 8.47 -6.22
C PRO A 108 4.11 7.56 -5.05
N ALA A 109 5.29 6.92 -5.12
CA ALA A 109 5.86 6.05 -4.11
C ALA A 109 7.11 6.67 -3.49
N GLN A 110 6.98 7.31 -2.34
CA GLN A 110 8.12 7.85 -1.61
C GLN A 110 8.90 6.74 -0.91
N ARG A 111 10.09 6.44 -1.42
CA ARG A 111 10.96 5.37 -0.90
C ARG A 111 11.61 5.76 0.42
N PHE A 112 11.80 4.78 1.30
CA PHE A 112 12.64 4.86 2.49
C PHE A 112 13.25 3.49 2.80
N VAL A 113 14.26 3.47 3.67
CA VAL A 113 14.83 2.23 4.23
C VAL A 113 14.51 2.22 5.71
N SER A 114 13.94 1.11 6.22
CA SER A 114 13.74 0.95 7.65
C SER A 114 15.07 0.73 8.37
N GLU A 115 15.09 0.93 9.68
CA GLU A 115 16.29 0.69 10.51
C GLU A 115 16.69 -0.81 10.49
N ASP A 116 15.74 -1.68 10.13
CA ASP A 116 15.99 -3.11 9.88
C ASP A 116 16.74 -3.37 8.55
N GLY A 117 17.04 -2.36 7.75
CA GLY A 117 17.68 -2.50 6.43
C GLY A 117 16.75 -2.95 5.31
N VAL A 118 15.43 -2.93 5.52
CA VAL A 118 14.45 -3.31 4.51
C VAL A 118 13.99 -2.09 3.73
N VAL A 119 14.06 -2.17 2.39
CA VAL A 119 13.61 -1.10 1.50
C VAL A 119 12.10 -1.08 1.42
N ASN A 120 11.55 0.08 1.60
CA ASN A 120 10.13 0.35 1.73
C ASN A 120 9.70 1.54 0.85
N ALA A 121 8.39 1.73 0.73
CA ALA A 121 7.81 2.92 0.10
C ALA A 121 6.49 3.28 0.76
N ARG A 122 6.21 4.57 0.93
CA ARG A 122 4.90 5.08 1.36
C ARG A 122 4.26 5.89 0.24
N ALA A 123 2.93 5.84 0.14
CA ALA A 123 2.19 6.54 -0.89
C ALA A 123 2.28 8.07 -0.73
N ARG A 124 2.39 8.75 -1.88
CA ARG A 124 2.32 10.20 -2.03
C ARG A 124 1.47 10.51 -3.26
N VAL A 125 0.18 10.20 -3.15
CA VAL A 125 -0.79 10.31 -4.25
C VAL A 125 -2.20 10.24 -3.69
N LEU A 126 -3.14 10.97 -4.27
CA LEU A 126 -4.57 10.88 -3.93
C LEU A 126 -5.07 9.44 -4.18
N GLY A 127 -5.69 8.83 -3.17
CA GLY A 127 -6.04 7.40 -3.12
C GLY A 127 -5.06 6.57 -2.28
N GLY A 128 -3.88 7.12 -1.97
CA GLY A 128 -2.91 6.51 -1.06
C GLY A 128 -2.41 5.15 -1.53
N GLY A 129 -2.22 4.21 -0.59
CA GLY A 129 -1.71 2.86 -0.86
C GLY A 129 -2.51 2.04 -1.87
N SER A 130 -3.81 2.33 -2.06
CA SER A 130 -4.62 1.69 -3.10
C SER A 130 -4.15 1.98 -4.53
N CYS A 131 -3.33 3.02 -4.72
CA CYS A 131 -2.71 3.38 -5.99
C CYS A 131 -1.44 2.56 -6.31
N LEU A 132 -0.84 1.93 -5.30
CA LEU A 132 0.49 1.31 -5.42
C LEU A 132 0.49 -0.20 -5.17
N ASN A 133 -0.58 -0.76 -4.64
CA ASN A 133 -0.65 -2.18 -4.25
C ASN A 133 -0.97 -3.13 -5.42
N ALA A 134 -0.90 -4.45 -5.15
CA ALA A 134 -1.22 -5.50 -6.12
C ALA A 134 -2.74 -5.70 -6.36
N GLY A 135 -3.58 -4.88 -5.77
CA GLY A 135 -5.01 -4.84 -6.04
C GLY A 135 -5.87 -5.89 -5.35
N PHE A 136 -5.31 -6.86 -4.65
CA PHE A 136 -6.07 -7.92 -4.01
C PHE A 136 -7.02 -7.39 -2.93
N TYR A 137 -8.25 -7.88 -2.93
CA TYR A 137 -9.31 -7.45 -2.01
C TYR A 137 -9.86 -8.61 -1.20
N THR A 138 -9.83 -8.45 0.13
CA THR A 138 -10.45 -9.35 1.10
C THR A 138 -10.88 -8.56 2.34
N ARG A 139 -12.03 -8.90 2.94
CA ARG A 139 -12.52 -8.29 4.16
C ARG A 139 -11.67 -8.71 5.36
N ALA A 140 -11.84 -8.04 6.50
CA ALA A 140 -11.41 -8.59 7.79
C ALA A 140 -12.30 -9.76 8.20
N SER A 141 -11.77 -10.68 9.02
CA SER A 141 -12.57 -11.74 9.62
C SER A 141 -13.62 -11.18 10.59
N SER A 142 -14.70 -11.94 10.80
CA SER A 142 -15.72 -11.59 11.81
C SER A 142 -15.12 -11.49 13.22
N GLY A 143 -14.16 -12.34 13.54
CA GLY A 143 -13.42 -12.28 14.82
C GLY A 143 -12.63 -10.98 14.97
N TYR A 144 -12.00 -10.48 13.89
CA TYR A 144 -11.32 -9.17 13.90
C TYR A 144 -12.32 -8.03 14.15
N VAL A 145 -13.48 -8.04 13.46
CA VAL A 145 -14.54 -7.03 13.62
C VAL A 145 -15.05 -7.01 15.07
N GLY A 146 -15.28 -8.17 15.66
CA GLY A 146 -15.69 -8.31 17.06
C GLY A 146 -14.63 -7.80 18.03
N ALA A 147 -13.36 -8.19 17.86
CA ALA A 147 -12.24 -7.73 18.70
C ALA A 147 -12.02 -6.20 18.61
N ALA A 148 -12.27 -5.60 17.44
CA ALA A 148 -12.22 -4.15 17.25
C ALA A 148 -13.41 -3.42 17.89
N GLY A 149 -14.45 -4.12 18.35
CA GLY A 149 -15.66 -3.55 18.92
C GLY A 149 -16.52 -2.79 17.90
N TRP A 150 -16.44 -3.16 16.62
CA TRP A 150 -17.21 -2.50 15.57
C TRP A 150 -18.61 -3.06 15.43
N ASP A 151 -19.57 -2.19 15.10
CA ASP A 151 -20.93 -2.61 14.76
C ASP A 151 -20.93 -3.43 13.47
N HIS A 152 -21.27 -4.71 13.56
CA HIS A 152 -21.24 -5.67 12.45
C HIS A 152 -22.17 -5.27 11.28
N ARG A 153 -23.34 -4.68 11.59
CA ARG A 153 -24.30 -4.25 10.54
C ARG A 153 -23.73 -3.07 9.76
N LEU A 154 -23.19 -2.09 10.47
CA LEU A 154 -22.59 -0.90 9.86
C LEU A 154 -21.30 -1.24 9.10
N VAL A 155 -20.47 -2.16 9.62
CA VAL A 155 -19.28 -2.71 8.94
C VAL A 155 -19.69 -3.36 7.61
N ASN A 156 -20.68 -4.27 7.64
CA ASN A 156 -21.13 -4.95 6.43
C ASN A 156 -21.74 -3.97 5.40
N ALA A 157 -22.49 -2.96 5.86
CA ALA A 157 -23.02 -1.90 4.99
C ALA A 157 -21.88 -1.09 4.36
N SER A 158 -20.82 -0.79 5.13
CA SER A 158 -19.66 -0.04 4.67
C SER A 158 -18.81 -0.85 3.67
N TYR A 159 -18.60 -2.15 3.90
CA TYR A 159 -17.94 -3.04 2.93
C TYR A 159 -18.73 -3.09 1.61
N ARG A 160 -20.03 -3.32 1.66
CA ARG A 160 -20.87 -3.33 0.43
C ARG A 160 -20.81 -2.01 -0.34
N TRP A 161 -20.72 -0.87 0.37
CA TRP A 161 -20.57 0.44 -0.28
C TRP A 161 -19.23 0.56 -1.00
N VAL A 162 -18.14 0.05 -0.43
CA VAL A 162 -16.79 -0.03 -1.02
C VAL A 162 -16.79 -0.96 -2.24
N GLU A 163 -17.30 -2.17 -2.07
CA GLU A 163 -17.28 -3.25 -3.05
C GLU A 163 -18.02 -2.90 -4.33
N ARG A 164 -19.21 -2.29 -4.20
CA ARG A 164 -19.99 -1.82 -5.36
C ARG A 164 -19.27 -0.78 -6.22
N ALA A 165 -18.28 -0.10 -5.66
CA ALA A 165 -17.56 0.97 -6.35
C ALA A 165 -16.27 0.50 -7.01
N LEU A 166 -15.54 -0.44 -6.39
CA LEU A 166 -14.13 -0.68 -6.72
C LEU A 166 -13.78 -2.16 -6.91
N VAL A 167 -14.65 -3.11 -6.56
CA VAL A 167 -14.25 -4.52 -6.49
C VAL A 167 -14.81 -5.32 -7.65
N PHE A 168 -13.93 -6.08 -8.27
CA PHE A 168 -14.24 -6.95 -9.41
C PHE A 168 -13.86 -8.39 -9.08
N ARG A 169 -14.51 -9.34 -9.73
CA ARG A 169 -14.07 -10.74 -9.74
C ARG A 169 -12.92 -10.86 -10.76
N PRO A 170 -11.73 -11.33 -10.34
CA PRO A 170 -10.59 -11.47 -11.26
C PRO A 170 -10.76 -12.66 -12.21
N GLY A 171 -10.13 -12.60 -13.38
CA GLY A 171 -9.80 -13.78 -14.15
C GLY A 171 -8.68 -14.57 -13.44
N VAL A 172 -8.68 -15.90 -13.59
CA VAL A 172 -7.67 -16.77 -12.96
C VAL A 172 -6.87 -17.45 -14.07
N PRO A 173 -5.67 -16.94 -14.44
CA PRO A 173 -4.82 -17.56 -15.45
C PRO A 173 -4.31 -18.95 -15.02
N ARG A 174 -3.84 -19.75 -15.98
CA ARG A 174 -3.42 -21.13 -15.74
C ARG A 174 -2.38 -21.30 -14.63
N TRP A 175 -1.46 -20.35 -14.48
CA TRP A 175 -0.47 -20.39 -13.40
C TRP A 175 -1.13 -20.18 -12.02
N GLN A 176 -2.09 -19.28 -11.93
CA GLN A 176 -2.87 -19.07 -10.69
C GLN A 176 -3.80 -20.25 -10.40
N CYS A 177 -4.34 -20.94 -11.44
CA CYS A 177 -5.05 -22.20 -11.25
C CYS A 177 -4.13 -23.27 -10.66
N ALA A 178 -2.92 -23.42 -11.21
CA ALA A 178 -1.93 -24.36 -10.66
C ALA A 178 -1.54 -24.00 -9.22
N LEU A 179 -1.44 -22.71 -8.89
CA LEU A 179 -1.21 -22.27 -7.51
C LEU A 179 -2.37 -22.70 -6.59
N ARG A 180 -3.63 -22.49 -7.01
CA ARG A 180 -4.81 -22.90 -6.25
C ARG A 180 -4.84 -24.40 -5.99
N GLU A 181 -4.69 -25.20 -7.03
CA GLU A 181 -4.67 -26.66 -6.93
C GLU A 181 -3.48 -27.15 -6.10
N GLY A 182 -2.29 -26.58 -6.31
CA GLY A 182 -1.10 -26.90 -5.54
C GLY A 182 -1.21 -26.54 -4.05
N LEU A 183 -1.89 -25.45 -3.71
CA LEU A 183 -2.19 -25.11 -2.31
C LEU A 183 -3.11 -26.15 -1.66
N ILE A 184 -4.11 -26.64 -2.39
CA ILE A 184 -5.01 -27.69 -1.93
C ILE A 184 -4.26 -29.01 -1.75
N GLU A 185 -3.45 -29.43 -2.74
CA GLU A 185 -2.57 -30.61 -2.66
C GLU A 185 -1.58 -30.50 -1.48
N ALA A 186 -1.10 -29.29 -1.18
CA ALA A 186 -0.22 -29.02 -0.04
C ALA A 186 -0.94 -29.00 1.33
N GLY A 187 -2.26 -29.25 1.36
CA GLY A 187 -3.06 -29.34 2.58
C GLY A 187 -3.62 -28.01 3.08
N ILE A 188 -3.59 -26.94 2.26
CA ILE A 188 -4.20 -25.66 2.61
C ILE A 188 -5.68 -25.67 2.19
N THR A 189 -6.47 -26.36 2.98
CA THR A 189 -7.89 -26.63 2.75
C THR A 189 -8.78 -25.95 3.79
N PRO A 190 -10.12 -25.79 3.50
CA PRO A 190 -10.83 -26.18 2.30
C PRO A 190 -10.56 -25.26 1.10
N ASP A 191 -11.04 -25.68 -0.08
CA ASP A 191 -11.17 -24.77 -1.22
C ASP A 191 -12.47 -23.98 -1.07
N ASN A 192 -12.33 -22.67 -0.82
CA ASN A 192 -13.47 -21.77 -0.59
C ASN A 192 -14.00 -21.12 -1.89
N GLY A 193 -13.42 -21.44 -3.05
CA GLY A 193 -13.80 -20.81 -4.31
C GLY A 193 -13.59 -19.29 -4.29
N TYR A 194 -14.48 -18.55 -4.95
CA TYR A 194 -14.47 -17.09 -4.93
C TYR A 194 -15.22 -16.56 -3.71
N THR A 195 -14.50 -15.85 -2.84
CA THR A 195 -15.11 -15.18 -1.68
C THR A 195 -14.29 -13.94 -1.28
N LEU A 196 -14.99 -12.91 -0.80
CA LEU A 196 -14.36 -11.72 -0.22
C LEU A 196 -14.07 -11.88 1.29
N GLU A 197 -14.61 -12.93 1.91
CA GLU A 197 -14.41 -13.17 3.35
C GLU A 197 -12.99 -13.65 3.65
N HIS A 198 -12.46 -13.26 4.81
CA HIS A 198 -11.19 -13.78 5.31
C HIS A 198 -11.41 -15.09 6.04
N VAL A 199 -11.16 -16.19 5.36
CA VAL A 199 -11.37 -17.55 5.86
C VAL A 199 -10.12 -18.41 5.67
N PRO A 200 -9.83 -19.37 6.59
CA PRO A 200 -8.77 -20.35 6.39
C PRO A 200 -9.01 -21.22 5.16
N GLY A 201 -7.93 -21.69 4.54
CA GLY A 201 -7.96 -22.50 3.33
C GLY A 201 -7.55 -21.73 2.08
N THR A 202 -7.79 -22.34 0.92
CA THR A 202 -7.47 -21.75 -0.39
C THR A 202 -8.70 -21.03 -0.94
N LYS A 203 -8.48 -19.83 -1.51
CA LYS A 203 -9.57 -19.03 -2.08
C LYS A 203 -9.11 -18.14 -3.22
N ILE A 204 -10.08 -17.71 -4.03
CA ILE A 204 -9.95 -16.60 -4.97
C ILE A 204 -10.56 -15.37 -4.29
N GLY A 205 -9.81 -14.27 -4.19
CA GLY A 205 -10.31 -13.01 -3.64
C GLY A 205 -10.83 -12.06 -4.71
N GLY A 206 -11.25 -10.86 -4.31
CA GLY A 206 -11.56 -9.76 -5.21
C GLY A 206 -10.31 -9.04 -5.73
N THR A 207 -10.50 -8.18 -6.71
CA THR A 207 -9.48 -7.28 -7.20
C THR A 207 -10.04 -5.87 -7.41
N ILE A 208 -9.17 -4.84 -7.32
CA ILE A 208 -9.51 -3.48 -7.70
C ILE A 208 -9.11 -3.14 -9.15
N PHE A 209 -8.71 -4.12 -9.93
CA PHE A 209 -8.51 -4.00 -11.37
C PHE A 209 -9.73 -4.46 -12.14
N ASP A 210 -10.21 -3.66 -13.09
CA ASP A 210 -11.29 -4.06 -13.98
C ASP A 210 -10.82 -5.07 -15.05
N ARG A 211 -11.74 -5.57 -15.87
CA ARG A 211 -11.44 -6.55 -16.93
C ARG A 211 -10.43 -6.06 -17.99
N ARG A 212 -10.17 -4.75 -18.04
CA ARG A 212 -9.16 -4.13 -18.92
C ARG A 212 -7.82 -3.92 -18.24
N GLY A 213 -7.64 -4.43 -17.01
CA GLY A 213 -6.45 -4.21 -16.20
C GLY A 213 -6.30 -2.78 -15.70
N ARG A 214 -7.38 -1.99 -15.70
CA ARG A 214 -7.37 -0.62 -15.19
C ARG A 214 -7.64 -0.64 -13.69
N ARG A 215 -6.79 0.04 -12.92
CA ARG A 215 -6.91 0.18 -11.48
C ARG A 215 -8.02 1.15 -11.09
N HIS A 216 -8.82 0.75 -10.12
CA HIS A 216 -9.70 1.61 -9.35
C HIS A 216 -9.10 1.85 -7.96
N THR A 217 -9.15 3.09 -7.49
CA THR A 217 -8.47 3.49 -6.25
C THR A 217 -9.44 4.13 -5.26
N ALA A 218 -8.99 4.34 -4.02
CA ALA A 218 -9.80 5.06 -3.04
C ALA A 218 -10.18 6.49 -3.49
N ALA A 219 -9.41 7.10 -4.40
CA ALA A 219 -9.78 8.38 -5.00
C ALA A 219 -11.11 8.34 -5.77
N ASP A 220 -11.51 7.17 -6.29
CA ASP A 220 -12.77 7.01 -7.03
C ASP A 220 -14.02 7.22 -6.14
N PHE A 221 -13.88 7.07 -4.81
CA PHE A 221 -14.97 7.41 -3.88
C PHE A 221 -15.35 8.88 -3.90
N LEU A 222 -14.44 9.77 -4.31
CA LEU A 222 -14.72 11.20 -4.41
C LEU A 222 -15.82 11.53 -5.43
N ARG A 223 -16.15 10.61 -6.35
CA ARG A 223 -17.35 10.72 -7.21
C ARG A 223 -18.65 10.73 -6.43
N LYS A 224 -18.65 10.17 -5.21
CA LYS A 224 -19.80 10.12 -4.31
C LYS A 224 -19.84 11.32 -3.35
N ALA A 225 -18.84 12.19 -3.41
CA ALA A 225 -18.76 13.37 -2.57
C ALA A 225 -19.72 14.47 -3.04
N HIS A 226 -20.17 15.30 -2.10
CA HIS A 226 -20.99 16.46 -2.44
C HIS A 226 -20.12 17.58 -3.06
N PRO A 227 -20.32 17.95 -4.33
CA PRO A 227 -19.37 18.78 -5.09
C PRO A 227 -19.21 20.22 -4.57
N ARG A 228 -20.20 20.75 -3.83
CA ARG A 228 -20.15 22.10 -3.25
C ARG A 228 -19.66 22.12 -1.81
N ARG A 229 -19.53 20.95 -1.15
CA ARG A 229 -19.15 20.85 0.27
C ARG A 229 -17.77 20.22 0.45
N LEU A 230 -17.19 19.61 -0.58
CA LEU A 230 -15.83 19.11 -0.55
C LEU A 230 -14.88 20.07 -1.27
N THR A 231 -13.72 20.30 -0.66
CA THR A 231 -12.54 20.90 -1.28
C THR A 231 -11.37 19.95 -1.09
N VAL A 232 -10.59 19.71 -2.13
CA VAL A 232 -9.39 18.89 -2.07
C VAL A 232 -8.22 19.73 -2.57
N PHE A 233 -7.17 19.87 -1.77
CA PHE A 233 -5.92 20.44 -2.23
C PHE A 233 -4.87 19.35 -2.40
N LEU A 234 -4.31 19.27 -3.61
CA LEU A 234 -3.19 18.39 -3.95
C LEU A 234 -1.87 19.13 -3.78
N HIS A 235 -0.82 18.37 -3.53
CA HIS A 235 0.51 18.92 -3.22
C HIS A 235 0.50 19.85 -1.99
N ALA A 236 -0.39 19.56 -1.05
CA ALA A 236 -0.56 20.26 0.22
C ALA A 236 0.07 19.42 1.35
N THR A 237 1.27 19.77 1.77
CA THR A 237 1.96 19.06 2.85
C THR A 237 1.63 19.71 4.19
N VAL A 238 0.84 19.03 5.00
CA VAL A 238 0.53 19.49 6.36
C VAL A 238 1.77 19.34 7.23
N SER A 239 2.19 20.45 7.84
CA SER A 239 3.34 20.51 8.74
C SER A 239 2.98 20.24 10.19
N ARG A 240 1.82 20.71 10.66
CA ARG A 240 1.35 20.51 12.03
C ARG A 240 -0.14 20.77 12.21
N VAL A 241 -0.70 20.21 13.26
CA VAL A 241 -2.01 20.56 13.84
C VAL A 241 -1.82 21.74 14.81
N LEU A 242 -2.77 22.65 14.82
CA LEU A 242 -2.77 23.81 15.70
C LEU A 242 -3.63 23.54 16.93
N PHE A 243 -3.05 23.80 18.11
CA PHE A 243 -3.71 23.61 19.40
C PHE A 243 -3.84 24.94 20.17
N ARG A 244 -4.91 25.07 20.94
CA ARG A 244 -5.08 26.15 21.92
C ARG A 244 -5.54 25.58 23.25
N ARG A 245 -5.22 26.30 24.33
CA ARG A 245 -5.85 26.10 25.63
C ARG A 245 -7.12 26.94 25.65
N VAL A 246 -8.18 26.41 26.22
CA VAL A 246 -9.47 27.08 26.41
C VAL A 246 -9.75 27.06 27.89
N GLU A 247 -10.11 28.21 28.46
CA GLU A 247 -10.45 28.35 29.87
C GLU A 247 -11.58 27.39 30.25
N GLY A 248 -11.48 26.75 31.41
CA GLY A 248 -12.41 25.68 31.85
C GLY A 248 -12.29 24.35 31.12
N VAL A 249 -11.33 24.19 30.18
CA VAL A 249 -11.10 22.94 29.45
C VAL A 249 -9.70 22.42 29.78
N ALA A 250 -9.63 21.31 30.51
CA ALA A 250 -8.35 20.73 30.94
C ALA A 250 -7.42 20.32 29.78
N ASN A 251 -7.99 19.76 28.71
CA ASN A 251 -7.23 19.23 27.58
C ASN A 251 -7.06 20.28 26.46
N PRO A 252 -5.90 20.29 25.76
CA PRO A 252 -5.70 21.12 24.59
C PRO A 252 -6.73 20.81 23.50
N VAL A 253 -7.15 21.83 22.77
CA VAL A 253 -8.17 21.74 21.73
C VAL A 253 -7.53 21.99 20.36
N ALA A 254 -7.64 21.02 19.46
CA ALA A 254 -7.28 21.21 18.06
C ALA A 254 -8.25 22.18 17.39
N TYR A 255 -7.73 23.19 16.70
CA TYR A 255 -8.56 24.20 16.05
C TYR A 255 -8.22 24.46 14.58
N GLY A 256 -7.19 23.80 14.04
CA GLY A 256 -6.77 23.96 12.64
C GLY A 256 -5.50 23.21 12.31
N VAL A 257 -5.01 23.44 11.10
CA VAL A 257 -3.73 22.91 10.60
C VAL A 257 -2.98 23.99 9.82
N VAL A 258 -1.67 23.81 9.69
CA VAL A 258 -0.83 24.55 8.74
C VAL A 258 -0.37 23.57 7.68
N PHE A 259 -0.49 23.95 6.41
CA PHE A 259 0.12 23.21 5.32
C PHE A 259 0.96 24.12 4.45
N THR A 260 1.93 23.53 3.74
CA THR A 260 2.82 24.23 2.82
C THR A 260 2.54 23.75 1.39
N ASP A 261 2.48 24.66 0.45
CA ASP A 261 2.38 24.37 -0.97
C ASP A 261 3.77 24.03 -1.59
N PRO A 262 3.86 23.61 -2.86
CA PRO A 262 5.14 23.27 -3.49
C PRO A 262 6.14 24.40 -3.66
N VAL A 263 5.73 25.67 -3.51
CA VAL A 263 6.64 26.82 -3.58
C VAL A 263 7.00 27.38 -2.20
N GLY A 264 6.56 26.72 -1.12
CA GLY A 264 6.93 27.06 0.23
C GLY A 264 5.97 28.00 0.95
N VAL A 265 4.86 28.41 0.34
CA VAL A 265 3.86 29.28 0.97
C VAL A 265 3.07 28.50 2.01
N GLN A 266 2.96 29.07 3.21
CA GLN A 266 2.18 28.50 4.30
C GLN A 266 0.73 28.96 4.25
N HIS A 267 -0.18 28.01 4.37
CA HIS A 267 -1.61 28.21 4.42
C HIS A 267 -2.18 27.76 5.76
N HIS A 268 -3.05 28.56 6.34
CA HIS A 268 -3.68 28.30 7.62
C HIS A 268 -5.14 27.87 7.42
N VAL A 269 -5.50 26.73 7.93
CA VAL A 269 -6.87 26.22 7.87
C VAL A 269 -7.41 26.05 9.25
N TYR A 270 -8.55 26.65 9.52
CA TYR A 270 -9.19 26.64 10.84
C TYR A 270 -10.53 25.91 10.81
N LEU A 271 -10.87 25.33 11.94
CA LEU A 271 -12.23 24.85 12.17
C LEU A 271 -13.19 26.02 12.34
N ARG A 272 -14.37 25.92 11.75
CA ARG A 272 -15.42 26.96 11.86
C ARG A 272 -15.84 27.15 13.32
N ARG A 273 -16.06 28.39 13.73
CA ARG A 273 -16.63 28.73 15.05
C ARG A 273 -18.08 28.23 15.16
N GLY A 274 -18.57 28.02 16.37
CA GLY A 274 -19.97 27.67 16.64
C GLY A 274 -20.37 26.22 16.42
N GLY A 275 -19.40 25.32 16.18
CA GLY A 275 -19.68 23.89 16.03
C GLY A 275 -18.87 23.06 17.01
N ALA A 276 -19.43 22.66 18.14
CA ALA A 276 -18.75 21.82 19.15
C ALA A 276 -18.24 20.46 18.61
N LYS A 277 -18.54 20.15 17.34
CA LYS A 277 -18.25 18.87 16.66
C LYS A 277 -17.45 19.02 15.36
N ASN A 278 -16.83 20.19 15.18
CA ASN A 278 -15.88 20.38 14.10
C ASN A 278 -14.55 19.78 14.53
N GLU A 279 -13.90 19.00 13.67
CA GLU A 279 -12.72 18.22 14.05
C GLU A 279 -11.65 18.25 12.95
N VAL A 280 -10.39 18.14 13.38
CA VAL A 280 -9.26 17.74 12.54
C VAL A 280 -9.17 16.22 12.58
N ILE A 281 -9.00 15.58 11.42
CA ILE A 281 -8.91 14.12 11.31
C ILE A 281 -7.64 13.76 10.57
N LEU A 282 -6.71 13.09 11.23
CA LEU A 282 -5.54 12.52 10.60
C LEU A 282 -5.91 11.21 9.89
N ALA A 283 -5.58 11.12 8.62
CA ALA A 283 -5.72 9.96 7.75
C ALA A 283 -4.47 9.79 6.87
N ALA A 284 -3.31 10.19 7.43
CA ALA A 284 -2.03 10.24 6.73
C ALA A 284 -1.29 8.88 6.67
N GLY A 285 -1.97 7.82 7.13
CA GLY A 285 -1.48 6.44 7.13
C GLY A 285 -0.53 6.15 8.29
N THR A 286 -0.13 4.88 8.39
CA THR A 286 0.68 4.34 9.51
C THR A 286 1.92 5.17 9.83
N LEU A 287 2.60 5.69 8.81
CA LEU A 287 3.84 6.45 9.03
C LEU A 287 3.55 7.94 9.21
N GLY A 288 2.57 8.48 8.50
CA GLY A 288 2.31 9.92 8.49
C GLY A 288 1.51 10.41 9.69
N SER A 289 0.54 9.66 10.20
CA SER A 289 -0.29 10.10 11.31
C SER A 289 0.48 10.21 12.63
N PRO A 290 1.28 9.21 13.08
CA PRO A 290 2.12 9.39 14.26
C PRO A 290 3.22 10.45 14.04
N GLN A 291 3.80 10.57 12.83
CA GLN A 291 4.74 11.63 12.49
C GLN A 291 4.11 13.02 12.72
N LEU A 292 2.89 13.24 12.20
CA LEU A 292 2.19 14.52 12.35
C LEU A 292 1.76 14.80 13.79
N LEU A 293 1.36 13.79 14.57
CA LEU A 293 1.11 13.97 16.00
C LEU A 293 2.37 14.48 16.71
N MET A 294 3.51 13.83 16.50
CA MET A 294 4.79 14.26 17.09
C MET A 294 5.20 15.67 16.64
N LEU A 295 5.14 15.97 15.34
CA LEU A 295 5.42 17.31 14.80
C LEU A 295 4.49 18.40 15.36
N SER A 296 3.32 18.01 15.86
CA SER A 296 2.34 18.89 16.47
C SER A 296 2.46 19.00 18.00
N GLY A 297 3.46 18.35 18.58
CA GLY A 297 3.68 18.36 20.04
C GLY A 297 2.86 17.33 20.82
N VAL A 298 2.28 16.33 20.15
CA VAL A 298 1.57 15.20 20.79
C VAL A 298 2.40 13.93 20.57
N GLY A 299 3.06 13.45 21.61
CA GLY A 299 3.96 12.29 21.54
C GLY A 299 4.85 12.16 22.77
N PRO A 300 5.84 11.25 22.74
CA PRO A 300 6.76 11.05 23.86
C PRO A 300 7.56 12.32 24.17
N ARG A 301 7.39 12.88 25.37
CA ARG A 301 7.97 14.17 25.78
C ARG A 301 9.46 14.29 25.48
N LEU A 302 10.27 13.34 25.94
CA LEU A 302 11.72 13.38 25.76
C LEU A 302 12.14 13.37 24.30
N HIS A 303 11.41 12.64 23.45
CA HIS A 303 11.66 12.62 22.02
C HIS A 303 11.31 13.96 21.36
N LEU A 304 10.19 14.58 21.75
CA LEU A 304 9.78 15.90 21.25
C LEU A 304 10.82 16.98 21.65
N GLU A 305 11.25 16.99 22.90
CA GLU A 305 12.25 17.94 23.43
C GLU A 305 13.58 17.81 22.69
N LYS A 306 14.04 16.59 22.39
CA LYS A 306 15.25 16.33 21.57
C LYS A 306 15.20 17.02 20.19
N HIS A 307 14.00 17.20 19.63
CA HIS A 307 13.78 17.88 18.35
C HIS A 307 13.38 19.36 18.50
N GLY A 308 13.43 19.94 19.70
CA GLY A 308 13.01 21.32 19.96
C GLY A 308 11.51 21.55 19.82
N ILE A 309 10.70 20.48 19.86
CA ILE A 309 9.24 20.56 19.73
C ILE A 309 8.62 20.73 21.10
N ARG A 310 7.88 21.84 21.30
CA ARG A 310 7.15 22.08 22.55
C ARG A 310 6.07 21.01 22.73
N THR A 311 6.10 20.32 23.86
CA THR A 311 5.09 19.32 24.22
C THR A 311 3.74 19.99 24.50
N VAL A 312 2.74 19.65 23.69
CA VAL A 312 1.32 20.03 23.88
C VAL A 312 0.64 19.00 24.78
N HIS A 313 0.89 17.73 24.54
CA HIS A 313 0.39 16.61 25.32
C HIS A 313 1.39 15.47 25.28
N ASP A 314 1.83 15.02 26.47
CA ASP A 314 2.72 13.86 26.58
C ASP A 314 1.93 12.58 26.33
N GLN A 315 2.21 11.91 25.20
CA GLN A 315 1.54 10.69 24.79
C GLN A 315 2.59 9.65 24.37
N PRO A 316 3.10 8.86 25.31
CA PRO A 316 4.19 7.91 25.07
C PRO A 316 3.86 6.82 24.04
N GLY A 317 2.56 6.52 23.83
CA GLY A 317 2.10 5.52 22.87
C GLY A 317 2.23 5.92 21.40
N VAL A 318 2.40 7.21 21.10
CA VAL A 318 2.55 7.67 19.72
C VAL A 318 3.84 7.14 19.10
N GLY A 319 3.72 6.50 17.96
CA GLY A 319 4.83 5.86 17.25
C GLY A 319 5.16 4.45 17.73
N GLN A 320 4.55 3.94 18.81
CA GLN A 320 4.89 2.63 19.38
C GLN A 320 4.02 1.50 18.79
N GLY A 321 4.59 0.27 18.78
CA GLY A 321 3.89 -0.94 18.32
C GLY A 321 3.62 -0.96 16.82
N VAL A 322 4.46 -0.34 16.04
CA VAL A 322 4.37 -0.36 14.57
C VAL A 322 4.80 -1.72 14.05
N ALA A 323 4.04 -2.28 13.12
CA ALA A 323 4.38 -3.53 12.47
C ALA A 323 4.15 -3.48 10.95
N ASP A 324 4.82 -4.38 10.25
CA ASP A 324 4.54 -4.77 8.87
C ASP A 324 4.49 -6.29 8.80
N ASN A 325 3.69 -6.85 7.91
CA ASN A 325 3.70 -8.29 7.70
C ASN A 325 5.02 -8.68 7.00
N PRO A 326 5.93 -9.44 7.66
CA PRO A 326 7.14 -9.92 7.00
C PRO A 326 6.78 -10.77 5.78
N MET A 327 7.52 -10.60 4.71
CA MET A 327 7.35 -11.37 3.47
C MET A 327 8.65 -12.02 3.06
N ASN A 328 8.58 -13.27 2.60
CA ASN A 328 9.66 -13.96 1.92
C ASN A 328 9.18 -14.35 0.52
N SER A 329 9.90 -13.93 -0.49
CA SER A 329 9.55 -14.13 -1.89
C SER A 329 10.46 -15.16 -2.51
N VAL A 330 9.88 -16.15 -3.19
CA VAL A 330 10.60 -17.17 -3.94
C VAL A 330 10.17 -17.17 -5.40
N PHE A 331 11.12 -17.22 -6.32
CA PHE A 331 10.85 -17.31 -7.74
C PHE A 331 10.82 -18.78 -8.19
N VAL A 332 9.78 -19.13 -8.92
CA VAL A 332 9.63 -20.46 -9.56
C VAL A 332 9.85 -20.28 -11.06
N PRO A 333 11.06 -20.63 -11.57
CA PRO A 333 11.35 -20.52 -12.98
C PRO A 333 10.57 -21.57 -13.78
N SER A 334 10.09 -21.17 -14.98
CA SER A 334 9.26 -22.03 -15.83
C SER A 334 9.91 -22.29 -17.20
N PRO A 335 9.88 -23.53 -17.70
CA PRO A 335 10.32 -23.87 -19.06
C PRO A 335 9.41 -23.27 -20.12
N ILE A 336 8.15 -22.97 -19.77
CA ILE A 336 7.15 -22.43 -20.68
C ILE A 336 6.82 -20.97 -20.34
N PRO A 337 6.33 -20.18 -21.30
CA PRO A 337 5.81 -18.83 -21.02
C PRO A 337 4.66 -18.85 -20.02
N VAL A 338 4.67 -17.91 -19.10
CA VAL A 338 3.64 -17.75 -18.06
C VAL A 338 2.90 -16.43 -18.28
N ALA A 339 1.58 -16.49 -18.26
CA ALA A 339 0.74 -15.29 -18.40
C ALA A 339 0.94 -14.35 -17.21
N HIS A 340 0.81 -13.03 -17.48
CA HIS A 340 0.84 -12.04 -16.42
C HIS A 340 -0.34 -12.22 -15.47
N SER A 341 -0.05 -12.18 -14.18
CA SER A 341 -1.08 -12.07 -13.14
C SER A 341 -0.52 -11.35 -11.92
N LEU A 342 -1.33 -10.54 -11.29
CA LEU A 342 -1.14 -10.12 -9.92
C LEU A 342 -1.80 -11.14 -8.98
N VAL A 343 -2.01 -10.76 -7.72
CA VAL A 343 -2.61 -11.67 -6.72
C VAL A 343 -4.09 -11.92 -7.02
N GLN A 344 -4.48 -13.18 -7.27
CA GLN A 344 -5.86 -13.62 -7.41
C GLN A 344 -6.18 -14.77 -6.44
N VAL A 345 -5.23 -15.66 -6.21
CA VAL A 345 -5.36 -16.83 -5.35
C VAL A 345 -4.54 -16.63 -4.08
N VAL A 346 -5.12 -17.01 -2.95
CA VAL A 346 -4.50 -16.94 -1.62
C VAL A 346 -4.76 -18.22 -0.85
N GLY A 347 -3.70 -18.77 -0.26
CA GLY A 347 -3.77 -19.82 0.76
C GLY A 347 -3.64 -19.22 2.15
N VAL A 348 -4.68 -19.25 2.95
CA VAL A 348 -4.68 -18.78 4.36
C VAL A 348 -4.48 -19.97 5.27
N THR A 349 -3.33 -20.05 5.92
CA THR A 349 -2.98 -21.19 6.79
C THR A 349 -3.54 -21.02 8.20
N ARG A 350 -3.74 -22.14 8.89
CA ARG A 350 -4.17 -22.14 10.31
C ARG A 350 -3.04 -21.79 11.28
N PHE A 351 -1.79 -21.80 10.82
CA PHE A 351 -0.62 -21.46 11.64
C PHE A 351 -0.17 -19.99 11.52
N GLY A 352 -0.99 -19.14 10.88
CA GLY A 352 -0.77 -17.69 10.87
C GLY A 352 0.18 -17.20 9.77
N SER A 353 0.31 -17.95 8.68
CA SER A 353 0.94 -17.52 7.43
C SER A 353 -0.09 -17.47 6.31
N PHE A 354 0.16 -16.69 5.27
CA PHE A 354 -0.62 -16.74 4.04
C PHE A 354 0.29 -16.70 2.81
N ILE A 355 -0.14 -17.42 1.77
CA ILE A 355 0.62 -17.65 0.57
C ILE A 355 -0.13 -17.04 -0.61
N GLU A 356 0.55 -16.21 -1.38
CA GLU A 356 0.04 -15.56 -2.58
C GLU A 356 1.00 -15.77 -3.75
N GLY A 357 0.55 -15.52 -4.98
CA GLY A 357 1.43 -15.61 -6.12
C GLY A 357 1.19 -14.51 -7.15
N VAL A 358 2.27 -14.15 -7.84
CA VAL A 358 2.29 -13.22 -8.97
C VAL A 358 3.12 -13.82 -10.10
N SER A 359 2.74 -13.62 -11.36
CA SER A 359 3.42 -14.29 -12.46
C SER A 359 3.49 -13.46 -13.73
N GLY A 360 4.36 -13.91 -14.64
CA GLY A 360 4.41 -13.42 -16.01
C GLY A 360 5.60 -12.56 -16.35
N SER A 361 5.78 -12.35 -17.67
CA SER A 361 6.91 -11.66 -18.27
C SER A 361 7.02 -10.16 -17.93
N GLN A 362 6.07 -9.60 -17.22
CA GLN A 362 6.13 -8.19 -16.82
C GLN A 362 6.82 -7.97 -15.46
N PHE A 363 7.00 -9.03 -14.72
CA PHE A 363 8.07 -9.07 -13.73
C PHE A 363 9.44 -9.25 -14.39
N GLY A 364 9.43 -9.63 -15.65
CA GLY A 364 10.50 -9.71 -16.59
C GLY A 364 10.12 -9.15 -17.95
N ILE A 365 10.44 -9.03 -18.97
CA ILE A 365 10.63 -8.44 -20.27
C ILE A 365 9.33 -8.13 -21.04
N PRO A 366 9.09 -6.88 -21.47
CA PRO A 366 8.26 -6.62 -22.64
C PRO A 366 8.93 -7.23 -23.88
N LEU A 367 8.18 -7.98 -24.66
CA LEU A 367 8.66 -8.79 -25.78
C LEU A 367 9.29 -7.99 -26.94
N HIS A 368 9.18 -6.64 -27.00
CA HIS A 368 9.68 -5.82 -28.11
C HIS A 368 10.21 -4.45 -27.68
N GLY A 369 11.39 -4.03 -28.18
CA GLY A 369 11.97 -2.68 -28.14
C GLY A 369 13.33 -2.54 -27.45
N ARG A 370 14.14 -1.55 -27.88
CA ARG A 370 15.52 -1.30 -27.38
C ARG A 370 15.63 -0.96 -25.86
N GLY A 371 14.53 -0.60 -25.20
CA GLY A 371 14.48 -0.37 -23.75
C GLY A 371 13.92 -1.54 -22.92
N ALA A 372 13.49 -2.61 -23.59
CA ALA A 372 12.75 -3.72 -22.97
C ALA A 372 13.57 -4.47 -21.93
N ALA A 373 14.85 -4.76 -22.21
CA ALA A 373 15.73 -5.49 -21.29
C ALA A 373 16.01 -4.70 -19.99
N ARG A 374 16.15 -3.35 -20.08
CA ARG A 374 16.33 -2.49 -18.90
C ARG A 374 15.07 -2.44 -18.04
N ARG A 375 13.88 -2.37 -18.68
CA ARG A 375 12.60 -2.35 -17.97
C ARG A 375 12.30 -3.69 -17.30
N ALA A 376 12.61 -4.77 -17.97
CA ALA A 376 12.48 -6.11 -17.46
C ALA A 376 13.34 -6.38 -16.23
N ALA A 377 14.63 -6.09 -16.33
CA ALA A 377 15.54 -6.20 -15.21
C ALA A 377 15.08 -5.33 -14.03
N ARG A 378 14.49 -4.16 -14.29
CA ARG A 378 13.93 -3.26 -13.29
C ARG A 378 12.67 -3.84 -12.62
N ASN A 379 11.75 -4.43 -13.39
CA ASN A 379 10.47 -4.93 -12.88
C ASN A 379 10.60 -6.27 -12.17
N PHE A 380 11.43 -7.18 -12.68
CA PHE A 380 11.85 -8.39 -11.97
C PHE A 380 12.44 -8.04 -10.59
N GLY A 381 13.08 -6.89 -10.53
CA GLY A 381 13.64 -6.33 -9.33
C GLY A 381 12.66 -5.83 -8.28
N MET A 382 11.34 -5.89 -8.46
CA MET A 382 10.40 -5.54 -7.39
C MET A 382 10.49 -6.52 -6.21
N PHE A 383 10.74 -7.78 -6.50
CA PHE A 383 11.00 -8.84 -5.53
C PHE A 383 12.48 -9.23 -5.48
N SER A 384 13.36 -8.38 -6.01
CA SER A 384 14.80 -8.57 -6.13
C SER A 384 15.52 -7.20 -6.14
N PRO A 385 16.84 -7.16 -6.38
CA PRO A 385 17.71 -5.98 -6.17
C PRO A 385 17.32 -4.69 -6.86
N MET A 386 16.63 -4.76 -8.00
CA MET A 386 16.36 -3.56 -8.82
C MET A 386 15.39 -2.57 -8.19
N THR A 387 14.48 -3.03 -7.34
CA THR A 387 13.61 -2.17 -6.51
C THR A 387 14.22 -1.87 -5.16
N GLY A 388 15.44 -2.37 -4.90
CA GLY A 388 16.12 -2.24 -3.65
C GLY A 388 15.80 -3.34 -2.64
N GLN A 389 15.12 -4.38 -3.08
CA GLN A 389 14.83 -5.54 -2.26
C GLN A 389 15.77 -6.68 -2.63
N LEU A 390 16.94 -6.72 -2.02
CA LEU A 390 17.90 -7.81 -2.18
C LEU A 390 17.48 -9.01 -1.34
N GLY A 391 16.39 -9.69 -1.73
CA GLY A 391 15.87 -10.85 -1.00
C GLY A 391 16.85 -12.03 -0.86
N THR A 392 17.99 -11.99 -1.54
CA THR A 392 19.05 -12.99 -1.41
C THR A 392 20.21 -12.54 -0.52
N VAL A 393 20.19 -11.28 -0.09
CA VAL A 393 21.24 -10.66 0.74
C VAL A 393 20.62 -10.28 2.08
N PRO A 394 21.28 -10.58 3.21
CA PRO A 394 20.81 -10.18 4.52
C PRO A 394 20.51 -8.68 4.59
N PRO A 395 19.46 -8.23 5.31
CA PRO A 395 19.07 -6.81 5.35
C PRO A 395 20.20 -5.84 5.68
N ARG A 396 21.10 -6.23 6.59
CA ARG A 396 22.26 -5.42 7.00
C ARG A 396 23.30 -5.22 5.89
N GLU A 397 23.32 -6.11 4.88
CA GLU A 397 24.28 -6.10 3.77
C GLU A 397 23.69 -5.51 2.49
N ARG A 398 22.45 -5.02 2.52
CA ARG A 398 21.73 -4.43 1.37
C ARG A 398 22.23 -3.02 1.05
N THR A 399 23.51 -2.90 0.78
CA THR A 399 24.15 -1.62 0.43
C THR A 399 23.85 -1.21 -1.02
N PRO A 400 24.01 0.07 -1.40
CA PRO A 400 23.91 0.53 -2.78
C PRO A 400 24.84 -0.24 -3.74
N GLU A 401 25.99 -0.67 -3.25
CA GLU A 401 26.96 -1.45 -3.98
C GLU A 401 26.52 -2.88 -4.25
N ALA A 402 25.97 -3.58 -3.24
CA ALA A 402 25.37 -4.89 -3.38
C ALA A 402 24.21 -4.84 -4.39
N MET A 403 23.42 -3.78 -4.36
CA MET A 403 22.33 -3.55 -5.32
C MET A 403 22.84 -3.35 -6.75
N ARG A 404 23.90 -2.58 -6.96
CA ARG A 404 24.51 -2.40 -8.28
C ARG A 404 25.02 -3.72 -8.84
N ARG A 405 25.78 -4.49 -8.03
CA ARG A 405 26.31 -5.82 -8.43
C ARG A 405 25.18 -6.76 -8.83
N ALA A 406 24.14 -6.87 -8.02
CA ALA A 406 22.98 -7.71 -8.33
C ALA A 406 22.26 -7.28 -9.61
N ALA A 407 22.12 -5.96 -9.85
CA ALA A 407 21.55 -5.42 -11.07
C ALA A 407 22.39 -5.75 -12.33
N GLU A 408 23.72 -5.80 -12.22
CA GLU A 408 24.60 -6.21 -13.32
C GLU A 408 24.45 -7.69 -13.65
N VAL A 409 24.37 -8.56 -12.64
CA VAL A 409 24.09 -9.99 -12.84
C VAL A 409 22.76 -10.17 -13.56
N MET A 410 21.72 -9.48 -13.14
CA MET A 410 20.40 -9.52 -13.76
C MET A 410 20.41 -9.14 -15.25
N ARG A 411 21.21 -8.14 -15.64
CA ARG A 411 21.32 -7.72 -17.04
C ARG A 411 21.97 -8.76 -17.96
N ARG A 412 22.76 -9.67 -17.39
CA ARG A 412 23.47 -10.73 -18.12
C ARG A 412 22.68 -12.02 -18.24
N LEU A 413 21.56 -12.15 -17.53
CA LEU A 413 20.72 -13.34 -17.56
C LEU A 413 20.08 -13.57 -18.93
N ASP A 414 19.95 -14.84 -19.33
CA ASP A 414 19.13 -15.25 -20.47
C ASP A 414 17.67 -14.83 -20.24
N ARG A 415 16.98 -14.45 -21.33
CA ARG A 415 15.55 -14.06 -21.25
C ARG A 415 14.68 -15.17 -20.68
N ARG A 416 15.05 -16.44 -20.86
CA ARG A 416 14.34 -17.59 -20.30
C ARG A 416 14.37 -17.62 -18.78
N ALA A 417 15.41 -17.04 -18.15
CA ALA A 417 15.53 -16.94 -16.72
C ALA A 417 14.40 -16.13 -16.06
N PHE A 418 13.74 -15.25 -16.83
CA PHE A 418 12.65 -14.42 -16.33
C PHE A 418 11.25 -15.03 -16.55
N ARG A 419 11.16 -16.22 -17.14
CA ARG A 419 9.89 -16.94 -17.27
C ARG A 419 9.54 -17.58 -15.95
N GLY A 420 8.34 -17.36 -15.47
CA GLY A 420 7.90 -17.94 -14.21
C GLY A 420 7.00 -17.01 -13.39
N GLY A 421 7.00 -17.25 -12.10
CA GLY A 421 6.25 -16.44 -11.15
C GLY A 421 6.90 -16.46 -9.78
N PHE A 422 6.49 -15.51 -8.95
CA PHE A 422 6.86 -15.48 -7.54
C PHE A 422 5.73 -16.06 -6.70
N ILE A 423 6.09 -16.89 -5.74
CA ILE A 423 5.22 -17.30 -4.64
C ILE A 423 5.73 -16.59 -3.39
N LEU A 424 4.82 -15.96 -2.68
CA LEU A 424 5.08 -15.06 -1.57
C LEU A 424 4.55 -15.70 -0.29
N GLU A 425 5.43 -15.97 0.67
CA GLU A 425 5.10 -16.33 2.02
C GLU A 425 5.01 -15.06 2.86
N LYS A 426 4.02 -14.94 3.72
CA LYS A 426 3.78 -13.76 4.56
C LYS A 426 3.23 -14.14 5.92
N ILE A 427 3.69 -13.44 6.96
CA ILE A 427 3.17 -13.63 8.30
C ILE A 427 1.91 -12.79 8.49
N LEU A 428 0.84 -13.43 8.94
CA LEU A 428 -0.43 -12.79 9.27
C LEU A 428 -0.43 -12.31 10.72
N GLY A 429 -0.54 -11.01 10.92
CA GLY A 429 -0.54 -10.42 12.26
C GLY A 429 0.74 -10.75 13.02
N PRO A 430 1.91 -10.22 12.64
CA PRO A 430 3.17 -10.50 13.28
C PRO A 430 3.13 -10.10 14.76
N LEU A 431 3.83 -10.87 15.59
CA LEU A 431 4.05 -10.57 17.00
C LEU A 431 5.21 -9.60 17.19
N SER A 432 6.12 -9.58 16.23
CA SER A 432 7.23 -8.63 16.16
C SER A 432 6.70 -7.23 15.88
N THR A 433 7.02 -6.28 16.73
CA THR A 433 6.64 -4.87 16.57
C THR A 433 7.83 -3.95 16.85
N GLY A 434 7.80 -2.78 16.29
CA GLY A 434 8.80 -1.74 16.46
C GLY A 434 8.18 -0.37 16.72
N HIS A 435 8.80 0.67 16.19
CA HIS A 435 8.41 2.05 16.48
C HIS A 435 8.75 3.01 15.33
N ILE A 436 8.18 4.20 15.41
CA ILE A 436 8.45 5.34 14.54
C ILE A 436 8.99 6.48 15.39
N GLU A 437 10.07 7.11 14.93
CA GLU A 437 10.67 8.29 15.53
C GLU A 437 10.86 9.40 14.47
N LEU A 438 10.85 10.65 14.91
CA LEU A 438 11.22 11.77 14.05
C LEU A 438 12.72 11.73 13.75
N ARG A 439 13.09 12.00 12.50
CA ARG A 439 14.49 12.30 12.12
C ARG A 439 14.76 13.80 12.12
N SER A 440 13.74 14.59 11.89
CA SER A 440 13.79 16.05 11.84
C SER A 440 12.39 16.63 12.02
N THR A 441 12.29 17.96 12.07
CA THR A 441 11.03 18.71 12.10
C THR A 441 10.42 18.94 10.71
N ASP A 442 11.05 18.46 9.64
CA ASP A 442 10.54 18.54 8.27
C ASP A 442 9.46 17.47 8.01
N ALA A 443 8.23 17.91 7.74
CA ALA A 443 7.11 17.02 7.41
C ALA A 443 7.26 16.29 6.05
N HIS A 444 8.14 16.75 5.16
CA HIS A 444 8.46 16.08 3.90
C HIS A 444 9.40 14.88 4.11
N ALA A 445 10.24 14.92 5.12
CA ALA A 445 11.19 13.86 5.44
C ALA A 445 10.48 12.57 5.88
N ASN A 446 11.09 11.43 5.57
CA ASN A 446 10.63 10.16 6.13
C ASN A 446 11.05 10.07 7.61
N PRO A 447 10.18 9.60 8.50
CA PRO A 447 10.58 9.29 9.87
C PRO A 447 11.54 8.09 9.90
N ALA A 448 12.25 7.89 10.99
CA ALA A 448 12.92 6.63 11.30
C ALA A 448 11.86 5.58 11.62
N VAL A 449 11.96 4.40 11.00
CA VAL A 449 10.98 3.33 11.16
C VAL A 449 11.71 2.03 11.45
N THR A 450 11.38 1.41 12.57
CA THR A 450 11.84 0.09 12.96
C THR A 450 10.64 -0.85 13.01
N PHE A 451 10.69 -1.98 12.30
CA PHE A 451 9.63 -2.99 12.35
C PHE A 451 9.99 -4.17 13.23
N ASN A 452 11.30 -4.40 13.50
CA ASN A 452 11.82 -5.55 14.22
C ASN A 452 11.41 -6.89 13.56
N TYR A 453 11.51 -6.98 12.24
CA TYR A 453 11.12 -8.19 11.50
C TYR A 453 11.74 -9.45 12.11
N PHE A 454 10.88 -10.45 12.39
CA PHE A 454 11.29 -11.74 12.95
C PHE A 454 12.03 -11.68 14.30
N ARG A 455 11.82 -10.62 15.09
CA ARG A 455 12.35 -10.55 16.47
C ARG A 455 11.71 -11.60 17.36
N ASP A 456 10.39 -11.78 17.24
CA ASP A 456 9.67 -12.86 17.92
C ASP A 456 9.94 -14.20 17.20
N PRO A 457 10.45 -15.24 17.88
CA PRO A 457 10.78 -16.53 17.26
C PRO A 457 9.55 -17.26 16.68
N ARG A 458 8.35 -17.00 17.21
CA ARG A 458 7.11 -17.58 16.67
C ARG A 458 6.79 -17.08 15.27
N ASP A 459 7.17 -15.84 14.93
CA ASP A 459 7.03 -15.34 13.56
C ASP A 459 7.99 -16.07 12.60
N VAL A 460 9.20 -16.40 13.07
CA VAL A 460 10.15 -17.21 12.30
C VAL A 460 9.62 -18.61 12.05
N GLU A 461 9.05 -19.26 13.08
CA GLU A 461 8.45 -20.60 12.94
C GLU A 461 7.32 -20.60 11.90
N ARG A 462 6.45 -19.59 11.92
CA ARG A 462 5.38 -19.41 10.93
C ARG A 462 5.96 -19.29 9.51
N CYS A 463 7.04 -18.51 9.32
CA CYS A 463 7.74 -18.38 8.05
C CYS A 463 8.31 -19.73 7.59
N VAL A 464 9.02 -20.46 8.45
CA VAL A 464 9.57 -21.80 8.12
C VAL A 464 8.48 -22.71 7.58
N ARG A 465 7.36 -22.84 8.32
CA ARG A 465 6.20 -23.65 7.91
C ARG A 465 5.59 -23.16 6.59
N GLY A 466 5.57 -21.83 6.37
CA GLY A 466 5.11 -21.22 5.13
C GLY A 466 6.00 -21.55 3.94
N ILE A 467 7.32 -21.48 4.08
CA ILE A 467 8.28 -21.89 3.03
C ILE A 467 8.17 -23.38 2.74
N GLU A 468 8.03 -24.23 3.75
CA GLU A 468 7.80 -25.66 3.56
C GLU A 468 6.49 -25.94 2.81
N ALA A 469 5.44 -25.19 3.11
CA ALA A 469 4.17 -25.28 2.36
C ALA A 469 4.38 -24.88 0.89
N ILE A 470 5.11 -23.80 0.59
CA ILE A 470 5.43 -23.40 -0.78
C ILE A 470 6.27 -24.50 -1.49
N GLN A 471 7.21 -25.14 -0.80
CA GLN A 471 7.97 -26.25 -1.38
C GLN A 471 7.04 -27.42 -1.79
N ARG A 472 6.02 -27.73 -0.97
CA ARG A 472 5.00 -28.75 -1.32
C ARG A 472 4.16 -28.32 -2.53
N VAL A 473 3.73 -27.04 -2.59
CA VAL A 473 3.02 -26.47 -3.73
C VAL A 473 3.80 -26.62 -5.03
N VAL A 474 5.09 -26.25 -5.03
CA VAL A 474 5.94 -26.33 -6.24
C VAL A 474 6.19 -27.78 -6.67
N ARG A 475 6.19 -28.75 -5.74
CA ARG A 475 6.30 -30.19 -6.02
C ARG A 475 4.97 -30.86 -6.38
N SER A 476 3.84 -30.15 -6.28
CA SER A 476 2.52 -30.72 -6.57
C SER A 476 2.37 -31.10 -8.04
N ARG A 477 1.44 -32.01 -8.31
CA ARG A 477 1.08 -32.41 -9.67
C ARG A 477 0.58 -31.21 -10.48
N ALA A 478 -0.18 -30.31 -9.86
CA ALA A 478 -0.72 -29.11 -10.50
C ALA A 478 0.39 -28.19 -11.03
N PHE A 479 1.50 -28.07 -10.32
CA PHE A 479 2.63 -27.21 -10.70
C PHE A 479 3.60 -27.85 -11.69
N SER A 480 3.56 -29.18 -11.92
CA SER A 480 4.57 -29.95 -12.69
C SER A 480 4.84 -29.37 -14.08
N ARG A 481 3.83 -28.83 -14.75
CA ARG A 481 3.97 -28.20 -16.07
C ARG A 481 4.72 -26.86 -16.08
N PHE A 482 4.82 -26.20 -14.92
CA PHE A 482 5.46 -24.90 -14.75
C PHE A 482 6.85 -24.99 -14.12
N THR A 483 7.33 -26.19 -13.80
CA THR A 483 8.65 -26.43 -13.20
C THR A 483 9.54 -27.19 -14.17
N TYR A 484 10.85 -26.97 -14.09
CA TYR A 484 11.82 -27.79 -14.83
C TYR A 484 11.85 -29.22 -14.29
N ALA A 485 11.99 -30.20 -15.18
CA ALA A 485 11.99 -31.63 -14.81
C ALA A 485 13.15 -31.98 -13.87
N ASN A 486 14.28 -31.28 -13.98
CA ASN A 486 15.45 -31.49 -13.12
C ASN A 486 16.26 -30.19 -12.95
N HIS A 487 17.15 -30.20 -11.96
CA HIS A 487 18.04 -29.08 -11.63
C HIS A 487 18.96 -28.69 -12.79
N THR A 488 19.51 -29.67 -13.52
CA THR A 488 20.45 -29.44 -14.61
C THR A 488 19.85 -28.60 -15.74
N ALA A 489 18.60 -28.89 -16.10
CA ALA A 489 17.86 -28.11 -17.10
C ALA A 489 17.60 -26.67 -16.64
N MET A 490 17.31 -26.48 -15.36
CA MET A 490 17.16 -25.14 -14.75
C MET A 490 18.51 -24.41 -14.72
N GLU A 491 19.56 -25.04 -14.24
CA GLU A 491 20.92 -24.47 -14.17
C GLU A 491 21.44 -24.03 -15.53
N ALA A 492 21.13 -24.76 -16.62
CA ALA A 492 21.54 -24.39 -17.97
C ALA A 492 21.01 -22.98 -18.37
N VAL A 493 19.82 -22.59 -17.89
CA VAL A 493 19.25 -21.26 -18.13
C VAL A 493 19.97 -20.17 -17.30
N PHE A 494 20.42 -20.53 -16.11
CA PHE A 494 21.04 -19.60 -15.15
C PHE A 494 22.58 -19.62 -15.19
N ARG A 495 23.19 -20.50 -15.99
CA ARG A 495 24.66 -20.78 -16.02
C ARG A 495 25.51 -19.52 -16.27
N ARG A 496 25.02 -18.55 -17.05
CA ARG A 496 25.73 -17.27 -17.27
C ARG A 496 25.74 -16.35 -16.04
N ALA A 497 24.94 -16.64 -15.01
CA ALA A 497 24.96 -15.97 -13.73
C ALA A 497 25.86 -16.66 -12.68
N ALA A 498 26.40 -17.82 -12.99
CA ALA A 498 27.08 -18.71 -12.04
C ALA A 498 28.45 -18.23 -11.53
N GLY A 499 28.94 -17.07 -11.98
CA GLY A 499 30.16 -16.45 -11.44
C GLY A 499 29.96 -15.68 -10.12
N THR A 500 28.74 -15.60 -9.59
CA THR A 500 28.44 -14.89 -8.36
C THR A 500 27.93 -15.83 -7.28
N ALA A 501 28.44 -15.70 -6.07
CA ALA A 501 28.06 -16.53 -4.92
C ALA A 501 26.57 -16.42 -4.55
N TYR A 502 25.87 -15.38 -5.06
CA TYR A 502 24.48 -15.11 -4.74
C TYR A 502 23.69 -14.86 -6.02
N PHE A 503 22.72 -15.73 -6.27
CA PHE A 503 21.71 -15.49 -7.29
C PHE A 503 20.85 -14.27 -6.85
N PRO A 504 20.48 -13.35 -7.75
CA PRO A 504 19.79 -12.11 -7.34
C PRO A 504 18.36 -12.30 -6.87
N VAL A 505 17.80 -13.51 -6.98
CA VAL A 505 16.46 -13.87 -6.46
C VAL A 505 16.50 -15.23 -5.77
N ASN A 506 15.64 -15.40 -4.77
CA ASN A 506 15.45 -16.70 -4.13
C ASN A 506 14.71 -17.63 -5.08
N LEU A 507 15.32 -18.79 -5.40
CA LEU A 507 14.77 -19.78 -6.32
C LEU A 507 14.07 -20.92 -5.56
N LEU A 508 13.02 -21.49 -6.17
CA LEU A 508 12.51 -22.81 -5.82
C LEU A 508 12.45 -23.70 -7.09
N PRO A 509 13.04 -24.91 -7.05
CA PRO A 509 13.79 -25.50 -5.92
C PRO A 509 14.99 -24.64 -5.51
N ARG A 510 15.35 -24.67 -4.23
CA ARG A 510 16.54 -23.94 -3.73
C ARG A 510 17.80 -24.44 -4.44
N HIS A 511 18.73 -23.52 -4.72
CA HIS A 511 20.01 -23.89 -5.30
C HIS A 511 20.75 -24.87 -4.36
N PRO A 512 21.41 -25.96 -4.84
CA PRO A 512 22.10 -26.92 -3.98
C PRO A 512 23.17 -26.31 -3.08
N ARG A 513 23.77 -25.18 -3.47
CA ARG A 513 24.73 -24.42 -2.65
C ARG A 513 24.07 -23.56 -1.56
N ASP A 514 22.75 -23.39 -1.57
CA ASP A 514 22.03 -22.68 -0.50
C ASP A 514 21.69 -23.68 0.61
N THR A 515 22.64 -23.89 1.49
CA THR A 515 22.55 -24.82 2.64
C THR A 515 22.01 -24.16 3.89
N ARG A 516 21.60 -22.89 3.84
CA ARG A 516 21.08 -22.17 5.02
C ARG A 516 19.89 -22.92 5.61
N PRO A 517 19.81 -23.10 6.93
CA PRO A 517 18.61 -23.62 7.58
C PRO A 517 17.44 -22.63 7.35
N LEU A 518 16.20 -23.12 7.34
CA LEU A 518 15.04 -22.30 6.96
C LEU A 518 14.82 -21.11 7.89
N HIS A 519 15.12 -21.24 9.18
CA HIS A 519 15.01 -20.11 10.12
C HIS A 519 15.95 -18.95 9.78
N GLN A 520 17.18 -19.27 9.35
CA GLN A 520 18.14 -18.27 8.88
C GLN A 520 17.70 -17.71 7.52
N TYR A 521 17.24 -18.57 6.61
CA TYR A 521 16.68 -18.16 5.32
C TYR A 521 15.56 -17.13 5.50
N CYS A 522 14.58 -17.37 6.40
CA CYS A 522 13.50 -16.44 6.70
C CYS A 522 14.02 -15.06 7.12
N ARG A 523 14.98 -15.00 8.06
CA ARG A 523 15.54 -13.75 8.57
C ARG A 523 16.33 -12.98 7.53
N GLU A 524 17.12 -13.68 6.72
CA GLU A 524 18.02 -13.07 5.73
C GLU A 524 17.32 -12.66 4.45
N THR A 525 16.18 -13.29 4.11
CA THR A 525 15.45 -13.00 2.88
C THR A 525 14.19 -12.17 3.08
N VAL A 526 14.01 -11.62 4.29
CA VAL A 526 12.83 -10.83 4.62
C VAL A 526 12.72 -9.57 3.77
N MET A 527 11.49 -9.26 3.38
CA MET A 527 11.08 -8.10 2.60
C MET A 527 9.79 -7.52 3.18
N THR A 528 9.47 -6.28 2.83
CA THR A 528 8.17 -5.68 3.11
C THR A 528 7.09 -6.19 2.15
N ILE A 529 5.86 -6.25 2.62
CA ILE A 529 4.66 -6.33 1.76
C ILE A 529 3.84 -5.04 1.82
N TRP A 530 4.36 -4.01 2.48
CA TRP A 530 3.72 -2.69 2.63
C TRP A 530 2.37 -2.75 3.38
N HIS A 531 2.22 -3.67 4.33
CA HIS A 531 1.03 -3.80 5.17
C HIS A 531 1.20 -3.11 6.53
N TYR A 532 1.83 -1.94 6.53
CA TYR A 532 2.11 -1.17 7.75
C TYR A 532 0.85 -0.93 8.57
N HIS A 533 0.96 -1.09 9.88
CA HIS A 533 -0.09 -0.79 10.85
C HIS A 533 0.50 -0.47 12.22
N GLY A 534 -0.29 0.12 13.12
CA GLY A 534 0.19 0.52 14.44
C GLY A 534 0.78 1.92 14.51
N GLY A 535 1.19 2.34 15.69
CA GLY A 535 1.73 3.67 15.99
C GLY A 535 0.73 4.68 16.56
N CYS A 536 -0.61 4.40 16.46
CA CYS A 536 -1.67 5.19 17.08
C CYS A 536 -2.79 4.26 17.58
N HIS A 537 -2.45 3.21 18.31
CA HIS A 537 -3.37 2.14 18.69
C HIS A 537 -4.62 2.63 19.42
N VAL A 538 -5.76 2.00 19.10
CA VAL A 538 -6.99 2.13 19.89
C VAL A 538 -6.76 1.60 21.30
N GLY A 539 -7.15 2.39 22.32
CA GLY A 539 -6.94 2.10 23.72
C GLY A 539 -5.63 2.63 24.30
N GLY A 540 -4.67 3.02 23.43
CA GLY A 540 -3.40 3.62 23.85
C GLY A 540 -3.27 5.09 23.45
N VAL A 541 -3.38 5.37 22.14
CA VAL A 541 -3.26 6.72 21.57
C VAL A 541 -4.62 7.32 21.24
N VAL A 542 -5.54 6.50 20.74
CA VAL A 542 -6.91 6.92 20.45
C VAL A 542 -7.92 6.08 21.24
N ASP A 543 -9.09 6.66 21.53
CA ASP A 543 -10.21 5.94 22.12
C ASP A 543 -10.95 5.05 21.08
N ARG A 544 -12.03 4.38 21.52
CA ARG A 544 -12.87 3.53 20.64
C ARG A 544 -13.65 4.33 19.59
N ASP A 545 -13.74 5.65 19.74
CA ASP A 545 -14.30 6.57 18.75
C ASP A 545 -13.20 7.22 17.91
N TYR A 546 -11.96 6.72 18.01
CA TYR A 546 -10.79 7.19 17.27
C TYR A 546 -10.36 8.63 17.61
N ARG A 547 -10.82 9.19 18.74
CA ARG A 547 -10.36 10.49 19.24
C ARG A 547 -9.01 10.34 19.94
N VAL A 548 -8.11 11.28 19.71
CA VAL A 548 -6.81 11.29 20.39
C VAL A 548 -7.03 11.50 21.89
N ILE A 549 -6.56 10.57 22.71
CA ILE A 549 -6.69 10.61 24.17
C ILE A 549 -5.91 11.82 24.71
N GLY A 550 -6.53 12.56 25.62
CA GLY A 550 -5.94 13.79 26.20
C GLY A 550 -5.95 15.02 25.29
N VAL A 551 -6.58 14.95 24.12
CA VAL A 551 -6.74 16.07 23.17
C VAL A 551 -8.19 16.15 22.67
N ARG A 552 -8.75 17.35 22.57
CA ARG A 552 -10.10 17.57 22.03
C ARG A 552 -10.06 18.01 20.57
N GLY A 553 -11.08 17.60 19.79
CA GLY A 553 -11.25 18.02 18.39
C GLY A 553 -10.26 17.40 17.41
N LEU A 554 -9.62 16.29 17.76
CA LEU A 554 -8.66 15.56 16.92
C LEU A 554 -8.97 14.05 16.91
N ARG A 555 -9.00 13.46 15.72
CA ARG A 555 -9.07 11.99 15.53
C ARG A 555 -7.95 11.47 14.63
N VAL A 556 -7.68 10.17 14.73
CA VAL A 556 -6.85 9.42 13.76
C VAL A 556 -7.70 8.31 13.17
N ILE A 557 -7.86 8.28 11.84
CA ILE A 557 -8.70 7.30 11.13
C ILE A 557 -7.90 6.73 9.95
N ASP A 558 -7.02 5.79 10.22
CA ASP A 558 -6.26 5.02 9.23
C ASP A 558 -5.63 3.78 9.87
N SER A 559 -4.76 3.09 9.12
CA SER A 559 -4.10 1.86 9.56
C SER A 559 -3.14 2.02 10.75
N SER A 560 -2.77 3.25 11.13
CA SER A 560 -1.97 3.48 12.35
C SER A 560 -2.72 3.09 13.63
N THR A 561 -4.04 3.01 13.57
CA THR A 561 -4.89 2.66 14.72
C THR A 561 -5.05 1.15 14.94
N PHE A 562 -4.64 0.33 13.97
CA PHE A 562 -4.80 -1.11 14.03
C PHE A 562 -3.74 -1.75 14.94
N LYS A 563 -4.17 -2.61 15.84
CA LYS A 563 -3.29 -3.43 16.67
C LYS A 563 -2.68 -4.59 15.88
N TYR A 564 -3.44 -5.12 14.92
CA TYR A 564 -3.05 -6.20 14.01
C TYR A 564 -3.49 -5.86 12.60
N SER A 565 -2.80 -6.39 11.58
CA SER A 565 -3.22 -6.26 10.20
C SER A 565 -4.52 -7.02 9.95
N PRO A 566 -5.60 -6.35 9.48
CA PRO A 566 -6.86 -7.02 9.19
C PRO A 566 -6.81 -7.77 7.84
N GLY A 567 -7.33 -8.98 7.83
CA GLY A 567 -7.32 -9.82 6.63
C GLY A 567 -5.91 -10.23 6.20
N THR A 568 -5.76 -10.75 4.98
CA THR A 568 -4.43 -10.96 4.39
C THR A 568 -3.86 -9.64 3.87
N ASN A 569 -4.71 -8.76 3.33
CA ASN A 569 -4.35 -7.49 2.72
C ASN A 569 -5.27 -6.39 3.28
N PRO A 570 -4.75 -5.36 3.94
CA PRO A 570 -5.54 -4.45 4.79
C PRO A 570 -6.38 -3.43 4.02
N GLN A 571 -6.18 -3.22 2.71
CA GLN A 571 -6.80 -2.12 1.96
C GLN A 571 -8.33 -2.07 2.07
N ALA A 572 -9.00 -3.24 2.01
CA ALA A 572 -10.45 -3.35 2.11
C ALA A 572 -10.98 -2.77 3.43
N THR A 573 -10.32 -3.15 4.52
CA THR A 573 -10.70 -2.73 5.88
C THR A 573 -10.37 -1.26 6.12
N VAL A 574 -9.27 -0.75 5.56
CA VAL A 574 -8.93 0.68 5.66
C VAL A 574 -9.95 1.55 4.90
N MET A 575 -10.39 1.11 3.70
CA MET A 575 -11.47 1.80 2.96
C MET A 575 -12.79 1.75 3.73
N MET A 576 -13.13 0.57 4.24
CA MET A 576 -14.33 0.36 5.06
C MET A 576 -14.32 1.25 6.30
N LEU A 577 -13.18 1.34 7.00
CA LEU A 577 -13.03 2.17 8.20
C LEU A 577 -13.33 3.66 7.90
N GLY A 578 -12.84 4.18 6.77
CA GLY A 578 -13.13 5.56 6.35
C GLY A 578 -14.63 5.82 6.20
N ARG A 579 -15.38 4.91 5.53
CA ARG A 579 -16.85 5.00 5.40
C ARG A 579 -17.54 4.82 6.75
N TYR A 580 -17.19 3.78 7.50
CA TYR A 580 -17.73 3.43 8.80
C TYR A 580 -17.65 4.60 9.79
N MET A 581 -16.45 5.17 9.93
CA MET A 581 -16.24 6.30 10.84
C MET A 581 -16.92 7.58 10.35
N GLY A 582 -16.95 7.81 9.04
CA GLY A 582 -17.70 8.92 8.46
C GLY A 582 -19.18 8.88 8.86
N LEU A 583 -19.82 7.71 8.77
CA LEU A 583 -21.22 7.52 9.16
C LEU A 583 -21.42 7.69 10.68
N ARG A 584 -20.49 7.18 11.50
CA ARG A 584 -20.55 7.37 12.96
C ARG A 584 -20.44 8.85 13.36
N ILE A 585 -19.49 9.59 12.77
CA ILE A 585 -19.29 11.02 13.03
C ILE A 585 -20.56 11.83 12.64
N LEU A 586 -21.18 11.51 11.51
CA LEU A 586 -22.43 12.15 11.11
C LEU A 586 -23.56 11.84 12.09
N LYS A 587 -23.70 10.59 12.54
CA LYS A 587 -24.69 10.19 13.54
C LYS A 587 -24.48 10.92 14.86
N GLU A 588 -23.26 11.03 15.35
CA GLU A 588 -22.91 11.79 16.56
C GLU A 588 -23.31 13.26 16.41
N ARG A 589 -23.13 13.83 15.22
CA ARG A 589 -23.50 15.24 14.95
C ARG A 589 -25.00 15.46 14.99
N TRP A 590 -25.82 14.52 14.53
CA TRP A 590 -27.29 14.67 14.50
C TRP A 590 -27.97 14.45 15.85
N ILE A 591 -27.51 13.44 16.62
CA ILE A 591 -28.09 13.14 17.94
C ILE A 591 -28.02 14.36 18.87
N ARG A 592 -26.92 15.10 18.85
CA ARG A 592 -26.81 16.31 19.71
C ARG A 592 -27.55 17.53 19.15
N LYS A 593 -27.71 17.63 17.81
CA LYS A 593 -28.52 18.72 17.24
C LYS A 593 -29.96 18.59 17.68
N GLY A 594 -30.52 17.40 17.68
CA GLY A 594 -31.87 17.13 18.19
C GLY A 594 -32.01 17.27 19.73
N ALA A 595 -30.90 17.29 20.48
CA ALA A 595 -30.92 17.59 21.91
C ALA A 595 -30.80 19.10 22.20
N GLU A 596 -30.04 19.85 21.39
CA GLU A 596 -29.90 21.32 21.49
C GLU A 596 -31.16 22.05 21.01
N ASP A 597 -31.88 21.47 20.01
CA ASP A 597 -33.18 22.04 19.53
C ASP A 597 -34.37 21.75 20.48
N LYS A 598 -34.16 21.00 21.59
CA LYS A 598 -35.15 20.67 22.62
C LYS A 598 -34.97 21.46 23.94
N HIS A 599 -33.98 22.32 24.02
CA HIS A 599 -33.71 23.24 25.10
C HIS A 599 -33.67 24.69 24.56
#